data_f932a62d5eff12653673387611ea8f1c
#
_entry.id   f932a62d5eff12653673387611ea8f1c
#
_cell.length_a   1.000
_cell.length_b   1.000
_cell.length_c   1.000
_cell.angle_alpha   90.00
_cell.angle_beta   90.00
_cell.angle_gamma   90.00
#
_symmetry.space_group_name_H-M   'P 1'
#
loop_
_entity.id
_entity.type
_entity.pdbx_description
1 polymer ?
#
loop_
_entity_poly.entity_id
_entity_poly.type
_entity_poly.pdbx_seq_one_letter_code
_entity_poly.pdbx_strand_id
1 'polypeptide(L)'
;MSFAEKPFGVRIRTMGDIAERKFEERSVVDWVRYGLCRPPIDMSALPPELRYTPDYLTAQGLVEVQGLGQDQTLKVKHDKLEALRWWSKIHPVFLFVYDSHKDRHSLLSLEDLTKRCKESDTQSFPEGKPYFAIKSSLIWGDV
;
A
#
# COMPACT_ATOMS: atom_id res chain seq x y z
N MET A 1 0.90 -16.66 -19.26
CA MET A 1 -0.12 -15.70 -19.79
C MET A 1 0.51 -14.34 -19.97
N SER A 2 0.44 -13.79 -21.16
CA SER A 2 0.96 -12.46 -21.43
C SER A 2 0.05 -11.41 -20.77
N PHE A 3 0.57 -10.17 -20.62
CA PHE A 3 -0.21 -9.08 -20.03
C PHE A 3 -1.52 -8.83 -20.81
N ALA A 4 -1.46 -8.89 -22.15
CA ALA A 4 -2.63 -8.64 -22.99
C ALA A 4 -3.74 -9.66 -22.82
N GLU A 5 -3.40 -10.87 -22.37
CA GLU A 5 -4.37 -11.95 -22.16
C GLU A 5 -4.99 -11.94 -20.77
N LYS A 6 -4.50 -11.08 -19.87
CA LYS A 6 -5.03 -10.99 -18.51
C LYS A 6 -6.39 -10.31 -18.50
N PRO A 7 -7.28 -10.70 -17.58
CA PRO A 7 -8.53 -9.97 -17.38
C PRO A 7 -8.27 -8.49 -17.09
N PHE A 8 -9.20 -7.63 -17.46
CA PHE A 8 -9.08 -6.18 -17.27
C PHE A 8 -8.74 -5.82 -15.81
N GLY A 9 -9.42 -6.43 -14.84
CA GLY A 9 -9.17 -6.17 -13.43
C GLY A 9 -7.73 -6.47 -12.99
N VAL A 10 -7.09 -7.46 -13.61
CA VAL A 10 -5.69 -7.78 -13.33
C VAL A 10 -4.78 -6.73 -13.93
N ARG A 11 -5.09 -6.22 -15.12
CA ARG A 11 -4.28 -5.19 -15.79
C ARG A 11 -4.26 -3.88 -15.01
N ILE A 12 -5.40 -3.45 -14.47
CA ILE A 12 -5.47 -2.21 -13.69
C ILE A 12 -4.76 -2.31 -12.33
N ARG A 13 -4.35 -3.52 -11.92
CA ARG A 13 -3.57 -3.74 -10.69
C ARG A 13 -2.07 -3.80 -10.95
N THR A 14 -1.61 -3.54 -12.19
CA THR A 14 -0.20 -3.69 -12.55
C THR A 14 0.74 -2.89 -11.66
N MET A 15 0.36 -1.68 -11.26
CA MET A 15 1.19 -0.85 -10.38
C MET A 15 1.38 -1.52 -9.01
N GLY A 16 0.32 -2.11 -8.46
CA GLY A 16 0.41 -2.86 -7.21
C GLY A 16 1.29 -4.10 -7.36
N ASP A 17 1.17 -4.82 -8.48
CA ASP A 17 1.98 -5.99 -8.75
C ASP A 17 3.47 -5.63 -8.86
N ILE A 18 3.79 -4.52 -9.50
CA ILE A 18 5.16 -4.03 -9.62
C ILE A 18 5.72 -3.69 -8.24
N ALA A 19 4.96 -2.96 -7.43
CA ALA A 19 5.38 -2.59 -6.09
C ALA A 19 5.64 -3.81 -5.20
N GLU A 20 4.76 -4.81 -5.26
CA GLU A 20 4.93 -6.05 -4.51
C GLU A 20 6.19 -6.80 -4.94
N ARG A 21 6.43 -6.90 -6.26
CA ARG A 21 7.63 -7.54 -6.77
C ARG A 21 8.90 -6.80 -6.33
N LYS A 22 8.85 -5.48 -6.30
CA LYS A 22 9.99 -4.68 -5.84
C LYS A 22 10.24 -4.87 -4.35
N PHE A 23 9.19 -5.01 -3.55
CA PHE A 23 9.37 -5.35 -2.14
C PHE A 23 10.08 -6.70 -2.01
N GLU A 24 9.63 -7.71 -2.75
CA GLU A 24 10.22 -9.05 -2.69
C GLU A 24 11.68 -9.05 -3.09
N GLU A 25 12.06 -8.25 -4.10
CA GLU A 25 13.43 -8.13 -4.57
C GLU A 25 14.33 -7.35 -3.61
N ARG A 26 13.80 -6.32 -2.95
CA ARG A 26 14.58 -5.34 -2.19
C ARG A 26 14.56 -5.56 -0.69
N SER A 27 13.70 -6.42 -0.19
CA SER A 27 13.61 -6.67 1.24
C SER A 27 14.91 -7.28 1.76
N VAL A 28 15.44 -6.71 2.85
CA VAL A 28 16.64 -7.23 3.52
C VAL A 28 16.29 -8.30 4.55
N VAL A 29 15.00 -8.54 4.79
CA VAL A 29 14.53 -9.56 5.72
C VAL A 29 13.69 -10.57 4.96
N ASP A 30 13.66 -11.80 5.47
CA ASP A 30 12.82 -12.85 4.90
C ASP A 30 11.35 -12.48 5.08
N TRP A 31 10.55 -12.86 4.10
CA TRP A 31 9.13 -12.56 4.08
C TRP A 31 8.34 -13.79 3.67
N VAL A 32 7.07 -13.84 4.10
CA VAL A 32 6.07 -14.76 3.56
C VAL A 32 4.85 -13.96 3.15
N ARG A 33 4.16 -14.42 2.11
CA ARG A 33 2.92 -13.80 1.69
C ARG A 33 1.87 -14.03 2.78
N TYR A 34 1.19 -12.97 3.19
CA TYR A 34 0.24 -13.03 4.31
C TYR A 34 -1.17 -12.61 3.90
N GLY A 35 -1.28 -11.48 3.20
CA GLY A 35 -2.55 -10.89 2.84
C GLY A 35 -3.34 -11.66 1.80
N LEU A 36 -4.58 -11.21 1.59
CA LEU A 36 -5.48 -11.79 0.60
C LEU A 36 -4.94 -11.51 -0.80
N CYS A 37 -4.56 -12.56 -1.53
CA CYS A 37 -4.03 -12.43 -2.88
C CYS A 37 -5.17 -12.48 -3.90
N ARG A 38 -5.95 -11.40 -3.96
CA ARG A 38 -7.04 -11.24 -4.95
C ARG A 38 -7.96 -12.45 -5.03
N PRO A 39 -8.63 -12.81 -3.92
CA PRO A 39 -9.56 -13.95 -3.95
C PRO A 39 -10.72 -13.66 -4.89
N PRO A 40 -11.36 -14.69 -5.44
CA PRO A 40 -12.49 -14.52 -6.37
C PRO A 40 -13.79 -14.17 -5.65
N ILE A 41 -13.75 -13.16 -4.79
CA ILE A 41 -14.90 -12.67 -4.02
C ILE A 41 -14.94 -11.15 -4.12
N ASP A 42 -16.09 -10.58 -3.79
CA ASP A 42 -16.24 -9.13 -3.72
C ASP A 42 -15.56 -8.63 -2.44
N MET A 43 -14.40 -7.99 -2.59
CA MET A 43 -13.63 -7.48 -1.46
C MET A 43 -14.40 -6.43 -0.67
N SER A 44 -15.32 -5.70 -1.30
CA SER A 44 -16.11 -4.68 -0.62
C SER A 44 -17.09 -5.27 0.40
N ALA A 45 -17.39 -6.57 0.31
CA ALA A 45 -18.23 -7.26 1.27
C ALA A 45 -17.50 -7.63 2.55
N LEU A 46 -16.17 -7.51 2.59
CA LEU A 46 -15.37 -7.84 3.76
C LEU A 46 -15.28 -6.64 4.71
N PRO A 47 -15.17 -6.89 6.03
CA PRO A 47 -14.80 -5.83 6.97
C PRO A 47 -13.49 -5.16 6.55
N PRO A 48 -13.31 -3.86 6.82
CA PRO A 48 -12.08 -3.14 6.43
C PRO A 48 -10.81 -3.82 6.94
N GLU A 49 -10.82 -4.38 8.14
CA GLU A 49 -9.65 -5.07 8.71
C GLU A 49 -9.21 -6.25 7.83
N LEU A 50 -10.15 -7.03 7.31
CA LEU A 50 -9.83 -8.13 6.41
C LEU A 50 -9.50 -7.66 5.01
N ARG A 51 -10.24 -6.65 4.52
CA ARG A 51 -10.00 -6.09 3.19
C ARG A 51 -8.58 -5.55 3.04
N TYR A 52 -8.06 -4.96 4.12
CA TYR A 52 -6.73 -4.37 4.15
C TYR A 52 -5.75 -5.19 4.99
N THR A 53 -5.89 -6.52 4.95
CA THR A 53 -4.89 -7.41 5.55
C THR A 53 -3.53 -7.12 4.92
N PRO A 54 -2.48 -6.85 5.72
CA PRO A 54 -1.16 -6.55 5.16
C PRO A 54 -0.64 -7.64 4.23
N ASP A 55 0.10 -7.26 3.22
CA ASP A 55 0.52 -8.16 2.15
C ASP A 55 1.53 -9.20 2.59
N TYR A 56 2.43 -8.85 3.52
CA TYR A 56 3.55 -9.71 3.91
C TYR A 56 3.72 -9.77 5.42
N LEU A 57 4.20 -10.92 5.88
CA LEU A 57 4.66 -11.11 7.26
C LEU A 57 6.17 -11.31 7.23
N THR A 58 6.87 -10.59 8.10
CA THR A 58 8.31 -10.72 8.29
C THR A 58 8.60 -10.89 9.78
N ALA A 59 9.84 -11.22 10.11
CA ALA A 59 10.25 -11.30 11.51
C ALA A 59 10.17 -9.96 12.23
N GLN A 60 10.21 -8.85 11.49
CA GLN A 60 10.13 -7.49 12.05
C GLN A 60 8.70 -6.97 12.16
N GLY A 61 7.75 -7.55 11.44
CA GLY A 61 6.36 -7.14 11.48
C GLY A 61 5.64 -7.37 10.17
N LEU A 62 4.47 -6.78 10.06
CA LEU A 62 3.60 -6.86 8.89
C LEU A 62 3.96 -5.73 7.92
N VAL A 63 3.94 -6.03 6.63
CA VAL A 63 4.26 -5.05 5.60
C VAL A 63 3.12 -4.97 4.60
N GLU A 64 2.56 -3.77 4.46
CA GLU A 64 1.63 -3.43 3.39
C GLU A 64 2.43 -2.77 2.27
N VAL A 65 2.12 -3.09 1.03
CA VAL A 65 2.83 -2.58 -0.14
C VAL A 65 1.91 -1.70 -0.95
N GLN A 66 2.40 -0.54 -1.36
CA GLN A 66 1.62 0.37 -2.19
C GLN A 66 2.52 1.07 -3.21
N GLY A 67 2.02 1.16 -4.45
CA GLY A 67 2.70 1.89 -5.50
C GLY A 67 2.31 3.37 -5.52
N LEU A 68 3.22 4.21 -5.99
CA LEU A 68 3.00 5.62 -6.20
C LEU A 68 2.74 5.89 -7.68
N GLY A 69 1.72 6.70 -7.98
CA GLY A 69 1.38 7.04 -9.35
C GLY A 69 2.31 8.10 -9.96
N GLN A 70 2.09 8.40 -11.25
CA GLN A 70 2.88 9.40 -11.97
C GLN A 70 2.68 10.80 -11.38
N ASP A 71 1.55 11.06 -10.73
CA ASP A 71 1.27 12.33 -10.07
C ASP A 71 2.13 12.55 -8.83
N GLN A 72 2.97 11.57 -8.48
CA GLN A 72 3.88 11.64 -7.33
C GLN A 72 3.14 11.87 -6.01
N THR A 73 1.94 11.30 -5.91
CA THR A 73 1.09 11.39 -4.73
C THR A 73 0.73 9.99 -4.23
N LEU A 74 1.04 9.72 -2.98
CA LEU A 74 0.62 8.49 -2.31
C LEU A 74 -0.78 8.69 -1.75
N LYS A 75 -1.73 7.89 -2.20
CA LYS A 75 -3.13 8.00 -1.80
C LYS A 75 -3.46 6.91 -0.79
N VAL A 76 -3.59 7.29 0.47
CA VAL A 76 -3.89 6.36 1.56
C VAL A 76 -5.33 6.57 2.00
N LYS A 77 -6.19 5.60 1.73
CA LYS A 77 -7.60 5.66 2.14
C LYS A 77 -7.70 5.73 3.66
N HIS A 78 -8.67 6.50 4.17
CA HIS A 78 -8.88 6.65 5.61
C HIS A 78 -9.17 5.30 6.26
N ASP A 79 -10.04 4.49 5.66
CA ASP A 79 -10.38 3.16 6.19
C ASP A 79 -9.19 2.20 6.14
N LYS A 80 -8.30 2.33 5.16
CA LYS A 80 -7.06 1.55 5.11
C LYS A 80 -6.15 1.90 6.28
N LEU A 81 -5.97 3.18 6.58
CA LEU A 81 -5.15 3.60 7.72
C LEU A 81 -5.72 3.06 9.02
N GLU A 82 -7.03 3.13 9.21
CA GLU A 82 -7.70 2.58 10.40
C GLU A 82 -7.49 1.07 10.51
N ALA A 83 -7.61 0.35 9.40
CA ALA A 83 -7.38 -1.10 9.38
C ALA A 83 -5.93 -1.43 9.74
N LEU A 84 -4.96 -0.70 9.20
CA LEU A 84 -3.55 -0.92 9.53
C LEU A 84 -3.26 -0.62 11.01
N ARG A 85 -3.92 0.37 11.58
CA ARG A 85 -3.81 0.67 13.01
C ARG A 85 -4.37 -0.47 13.85
N TRP A 86 -5.45 -1.11 13.41
CA TRP A 86 -5.98 -2.29 14.07
C TRP A 86 -4.96 -3.43 14.05
N TRP A 87 -4.35 -3.69 12.89
CA TRP A 87 -3.32 -4.72 12.75
C TRP A 87 -2.09 -4.43 13.62
N SER A 88 -1.77 -3.16 13.85
CA SER A 88 -0.62 -2.78 14.67
C SER A 88 -0.75 -3.20 16.14
N LYS A 89 -1.95 -3.58 16.57
CA LYS A 89 -2.16 -4.15 17.92
C LYS A 89 -1.61 -5.57 18.03
N ILE A 90 -1.37 -6.23 16.91
CA ILE A 90 -0.90 -7.61 16.85
C ILE A 90 0.61 -7.65 16.61
N HIS A 91 1.08 -6.89 15.61
CA HIS A 91 2.48 -6.79 15.23
C HIS A 91 2.78 -5.38 14.74
N PRO A 92 4.05 -4.94 14.78
CA PRO A 92 4.43 -3.70 14.09
C PRO A 92 4.00 -3.76 12.63
N VAL A 93 3.54 -2.63 12.10
CA VAL A 93 3.08 -2.52 10.72
C VAL A 93 3.94 -1.48 10.00
N PHE A 94 4.35 -1.82 8.79
CA PHE A 94 5.13 -0.95 7.91
C PHE A 94 4.42 -0.80 6.57
N LEU A 95 4.61 0.34 5.94
CA LEU A 95 4.18 0.55 4.55
C LEU A 95 5.42 0.65 3.66
N PHE A 96 5.53 -0.27 2.72
CA PHE A 96 6.55 -0.20 1.67
C PHE A 96 5.94 0.55 0.49
N VAL A 97 6.51 1.72 0.18
CA VAL A 97 6.05 2.57 -0.91
C VAL A 97 7.04 2.48 -2.05
N TYR A 98 6.55 2.14 -3.24
CA TYR A 98 7.40 2.10 -4.43
C TYR A 98 6.97 3.16 -5.44
N ASP A 99 7.92 3.98 -5.86
CA ASP A 99 7.75 4.98 -6.91
C ASP A 99 8.33 4.43 -8.21
N SER A 100 7.46 3.95 -9.09
CA SER A 100 7.87 3.35 -10.36
C SER A 100 8.43 4.37 -11.34
N HIS A 101 8.07 5.64 -11.19
CA HIS A 101 8.55 6.70 -12.09
C HIS A 101 10.03 6.99 -11.87
N LYS A 102 10.47 7.00 -10.62
CA LYS A 102 11.87 7.29 -10.25
C LYS A 102 12.62 6.05 -9.76
N ASP A 103 12.01 4.88 -9.80
CA ASP A 103 12.58 3.60 -9.37
C ASP A 103 13.19 3.69 -7.96
N ARG A 104 12.39 4.15 -7.02
CA ARG A 104 12.82 4.28 -5.62
C ARG A 104 11.75 3.75 -4.68
N HIS A 105 12.16 3.40 -3.48
CA HIS A 105 11.23 2.92 -2.46
C HIS A 105 11.51 3.59 -1.12
N SER A 106 10.55 3.48 -0.22
CA SER A 106 10.69 3.85 1.18
C SER A 106 9.90 2.88 2.03
N LEU A 107 10.42 2.55 3.20
CA LEU A 107 9.72 1.74 4.18
C LEU A 107 9.36 2.64 5.36
N LEU A 108 8.07 2.91 5.51
CA LEU A 108 7.56 3.78 6.57
C LEU A 108 7.01 2.93 7.70
N SER A 109 7.35 3.27 8.94
CA SER A 109 6.61 2.70 10.08
C SER A 109 5.18 3.23 10.06
N LEU A 110 4.26 2.54 10.74
CA LEU A 110 2.89 3.03 10.83
C LEU A 110 2.84 4.39 11.53
N GLU A 111 3.72 4.60 12.51
CA GLU A 111 3.83 5.89 13.19
C GLU A 111 4.21 7.01 12.21
N ASP A 112 5.23 6.78 11.39
CA ASP A 112 5.64 7.74 10.36
C ASP A 112 4.54 7.96 9.33
N LEU A 113 3.88 6.90 8.89
CA LEU A 113 2.76 7.01 7.95
C LEU A 113 1.64 7.87 8.54
N THR A 114 1.26 7.60 9.78
CA THR A 114 0.21 8.37 10.46
C THR A 114 0.58 9.85 10.55
N LYS A 115 1.84 10.14 10.86
CA LYS A 115 2.34 11.51 10.90
C LYS A 115 2.23 12.20 9.54
N ARG A 116 2.65 11.50 8.46
CA ARG A 116 2.54 12.04 7.10
C ARG A 116 1.10 12.28 6.70
N CYS A 117 0.20 11.38 7.09
CA CYS A 117 -1.23 11.57 6.84
C CYS A 117 -1.76 12.85 7.52
N LYS A 118 -1.36 13.12 8.75
CA LYS A 118 -1.78 14.32 9.47
C LYS A 118 -1.25 15.61 8.82
N GLU A 119 -0.11 15.54 8.16
CA GLU A 119 0.50 16.68 7.46
C GLU A 119 -0.07 16.88 6.06
N SER A 120 -0.94 15.98 5.60
CA SER A 120 -1.43 15.94 4.23
C SER A 120 -2.87 16.38 4.13
N ASP A 121 -3.27 16.79 2.91
CA ASP A 121 -4.65 17.13 2.62
C ASP A 121 -5.50 15.88 2.49
N THR A 122 -6.77 15.99 2.91
CA THR A 122 -7.78 14.97 2.65
C THR A 122 -8.49 15.30 1.35
N GLN A 123 -8.58 14.30 0.46
CA GLN A 123 -9.32 14.39 -0.79
C GLN A 123 -10.29 13.22 -0.87
N SER A 124 -11.09 13.17 -1.92
CA SER A 124 -12.05 12.08 -2.10
C SER A 124 -11.95 11.49 -3.49
N PHE A 125 -12.05 10.16 -3.58
CA PHE A 125 -12.19 9.49 -4.86
C PHE A 125 -13.56 9.80 -5.48
N PRO A 126 -13.76 9.56 -6.78
CA PRO A 126 -15.04 9.80 -7.44
C PRO A 126 -16.22 9.10 -6.76
N GLU A 127 -16.00 7.93 -6.16
CA GLU A 127 -17.02 7.20 -5.40
C GLU A 127 -17.29 7.79 -4.01
N GLY A 128 -16.61 8.88 -3.64
CA GLY A 128 -16.84 9.58 -2.39
C GLY A 128 -16.00 9.13 -1.21
N LYS A 129 -15.15 8.11 -1.37
CA LYS A 129 -14.30 7.64 -0.26
C LYS A 129 -13.13 8.61 -0.02
N PRO A 130 -12.89 9.02 1.24
CA PRO A 130 -11.81 9.95 1.55
C PRO A 130 -10.45 9.25 1.58
N TYR A 131 -9.41 9.98 1.20
CA TYR A 131 -8.03 9.52 1.31
C TYR A 131 -7.10 10.68 1.66
N PHE A 132 -5.96 10.32 2.26
CA PHE A 132 -4.87 11.28 2.49
C PHE A 132 -4.01 11.34 1.23
N ALA A 133 -3.74 12.55 0.75
CA ALA A 133 -2.90 12.78 -0.42
C ALA A 133 -1.51 13.19 0.03
N ILE A 134 -0.58 12.23 0.13
CA ILE A 134 0.77 12.45 0.62
C ILE A 134 1.68 12.69 -0.58
N LYS A 135 2.26 13.89 -0.68
CA LYS A 135 3.20 14.19 -1.75
C LYS A 135 4.52 13.47 -1.55
N SER A 136 5.17 13.09 -2.64
CA SER A 136 6.45 12.40 -2.59
C SER A 136 7.52 13.16 -1.80
N SER A 137 7.45 14.49 -1.77
CA SER A 137 8.38 15.31 -0.99
C SER A 137 8.31 15.02 0.50
N LEU A 138 7.15 14.60 1.01
CA LEU A 138 7.00 14.23 2.42
C LEU A 138 7.59 12.85 2.74
N ILE A 139 7.87 12.05 1.71
CA ILE A 139 8.43 10.70 1.88
C ILE A 139 9.94 10.71 1.63
N TRP A 140 10.39 11.35 0.56
CA TRP A 140 11.80 11.33 0.15
C TRP A 140 12.51 12.69 0.29
N GLY A 141 11.81 13.72 0.74
CA GLY A 141 12.40 15.04 0.91
C GLY A 141 12.69 15.75 -0.42
N ASP A 142 11.95 15.47 -1.46
CA ASP A 142 12.11 16.13 -2.77
C ASP A 142 11.81 17.64 -2.66
N VAL A 143 12.51 18.39 -3.45
CA VAL A 143 12.29 19.84 -3.56
C VAL A 143 11.35 20.15 -4.70
#